data_1cb5826ed1ac3e9a80c1dbf64675496c
#
_entry.id   1cb5826ed1ac3e9a80c1dbf64675496c
#
_cell.length_a   1.000
_cell.length_b   1.000
_cell.length_c   1.000
_cell.angle_alpha   90.00
_cell.angle_beta   90.00
_cell.angle_gamma   90.00
#
_symmetry.space_group_name_H-M   'P 1'
#
loop_
_entity.id
_entity.type
_entity.pdbx_description
1 polymer ?
#
loop_
_entity_poly.entity_id
_entity_poly.type
_entity_poly.pdbx_seq_one_letter_code
_entity_poly.pdbx_strand_id
1 'polypeptide(L)'
;MTTMSAPRIAGVATAGYGLAVALRPGVLLGPCGWSDDNTAGRAVARMAGMRDLASGLAMAVAARPNTMRLAIAIRVGSDLSDAVVLGRALRGRPQRAKAIAATVGWGLLCAATIAATRTG
;
A
#
# COMPACT_ATOMS: atom_id res chain seq x y z
N MET A 1 -7.90 23.31 -0.28
CA MET A 1 -8.43 22.40 -1.32
C MET A 1 -7.34 21.64 -2.01
N THR A 2 -6.51 22.33 -2.75
CA THR A 2 -5.45 21.73 -3.52
C THR A 2 -4.38 21.07 -2.66
N THR A 3 -4.17 21.57 -1.43
CA THR A 3 -3.16 21.02 -0.52
C THR A 3 -3.44 19.58 -0.11
N MET A 4 -4.69 19.09 -0.26
CA MET A 4 -5.07 17.73 0.09
C MET A 4 -5.20 16.82 -1.13
N SER A 5 -4.97 17.34 -2.34
CA SER A 5 -5.20 16.57 -3.58
C SER A 5 -4.23 15.42 -3.75
N ALA A 6 -2.93 15.66 -3.54
CA ALA A 6 -1.91 14.63 -3.72
C ALA A 6 -2.13 13.44 -2.79
N PRO A 7 -2.34 13.62 -1.46
CA PRO A 7 -2.59 12.48 -0.60
C PRO A 7 -3.91 11.77 -0.92
N ARG A 8 -4.95 12.50 -1.35
CA ARG A 8 -6.20 11.86 -1.73
C ARG A 8 -6.05 11.01 -2.98
N ILE A 9 -5.30 11.50 -3.97
CA ILE A 9 -5.02 10.73 -5.18
C ILE A 9 -4.24 9.46 -4.82
N ALA A 10 -3.22 9.60 -3.97
CA ALA A 10 -2.46 8.43 -3.50
C ALA A 10 -3.37 7.45 -2.76
N GLY A 11 -4.31 7.96 -1.97
CA GLY A 11 -5.28 7.14 -1.25
C GLY A 11 -6.20 6.37 -2.19
N VAL A 12 -6.72 7.03 -3.21
CA VAL A 12 -7.58 6.39 -4.21
C VAL A 12 -6.80 5.30 -4.96
N ALA A 13 -5.57 5.59 -5.34
CA ALA A 13 -4.73 4.61 -6.03
C ALA A 13 -4.45 3.40 -5.14
N THR A 14 -4.14 3.63 -3.86
CA THR A 14 -3.91 2.57 -2.88
C THR A 14 -5.16 1.72 -2.69
N ALA A 15 -6.32 2.38 -2.54
CA ALA A 15 -7.60 1.67 -2.38
C ALA A 15 -7.92 0.84 -3.62
N GLY A 16 -7.69 1.37 -4.80
CA GLY A 16 -7.91 0.67 -6.06
C GLY A 16 -7.05 -0.59 -6.17
N TYR A 17 -5.77 -0.47 -5.84
CA TYR A 17 -4.87 -1.63 -5.82
C TYR A 17 -5.34 -2.66 -4.79
N GLY A 18 -5.68 -2.21 -3.58
CA GLY A 18 -6.17 -3.10 -2.53
C GLY A 18 -7.43 -3.85 -2.95
N LEU A 19 -8.36 -3.16 -3.59
CA LEU A 19 -9.57 -3.79 -4.12
C LEU A 19 -9.22 -4.84 -5.18
N ALA A 20 -8.32 -4.51 -6.09
CA ALA A 20 -7.88 -5.45 -7.13
C ALA A 20 -7.28 -6.72 -6.52
N VAL A 21 -6.42 -6.58 -5.50
CA VAL A 21 -5.82 -7.72 -4.82
C VAL A 21 -6.89 -8.54 -4.08
N ALA A 22 -7.84 -7.87 -3.42
CA ALA A 22 -8.90 -8.56 -2.71
C ALA A 22 -9.78 -9.39 -3.66
N LEU A 23 -10.05 -8.87 -4.85
CA LEU A 23 -10.85 -9.57 -5.86
C LEU A 23 -10.04 -10.63 -6.61
N ARG A 24 -8.76 -10.35 -6.87
CA ARG A 24 -7.85 -11.26 -7.58
C ARG A 24 -6.50 -11.31 -6.86
N PRO A 25 -6.33 -12.24 -5.93
CA PRO A 25 -5.08 -12.33 -5.18
C PRO A 25 -3.83 -12.48 -6.05
N GLY A 26 -3.97 -13.01 -7.25
CA GLY A 26 -2.86 -13.12 -8.19
C GLY A 26 -2.23 -11.77 -8.57
N VAL A 27 -2.94 -10.66 -8.41
CA VAL A 27 -2.41 -9.32 -8.64
C VAL A 27 -1.20 -9.07 -7.72
N LEU A 28 -1.25 -9.57 -6.48
CA LEU A 28 -0.12 -9.50 -5.56
C LEU A 28 0.82 -10.69 -5.72
N LEU A 29 0.24 -11.91 -5.78
CA LEU A 29 1.04 -13.14 -5.76
C LEU A 29 1.89 -13.30 -7.02
N GLY A 30 1.33 -12.93 -8.19
CA GLY A 30 2.03 -13.06 -9.46
C GLY A 30 3.38 -12.35 -9.47
N PRO A 31 3.42 -11.03 -9.22
CA PRO A 31 4.70 -10.29 -9.20
C PRO A 31 5.69 -10.81 -8.17
N CYS A 32 5.22 -11.41 -7.07
CA CYS A 32 6.09 -12.03 -6.08
C CYS A 32 6.60 -13.40 -6.53
N GLY A 33 6.11 -13.91 -7.63
CA GLY A 33 6.50 -15.21 -8.13
C GLY A 33 5.85 -16.37 -7.39
N TRP A 34 4.75 -16.12 -6.69
CA TRP A 34 4.02 -17.14 -5.96
C TRP A 34 2.80 -17.60 -6.76
N SER A 35 2.51 -18.91 -6.63
CA SER A 35 1.31 -19.48 -7.24
C SER A 35 0.05 -18.96 -6.54
N ASP A 36 -1.01 -18.74 -7.31
CA ASP A 36 -2.27 -18.27 -6.74
C ASP A 36 -3.27 -19.41 -6.55
N ASP A 37 -2.85 -20.68 -6.66
CA ASP A 37 -3.70 -21.82 -6.39
C ASP A 37 -3.60 -22.31 -4.94
N ASN A 38 -2.75 -21.68 -4.12
CA ASN A 38 -2.62 -22.00 -2.71
C ASN A 38 -3.66 -21.21 -1.90
N THR A 39 -4.54 -21.93 -1.20
CA THR A 39 -5.63 -21.30 -0.44
C THR A 39 -5.12 -20.33 0.62
N ALA A 40 -4.09 -20.71 1.36
CA ALA A 40 -3.52 -19.86 2.40
C ALA A 40 -2.87 -18.60 1.81
N GLY A 41 -2.15 -18.74 0.72
CA GLY A 41 -1.54 -17.60 0.04
C GLY A 41 -2.59 -16.62 -0.48
N ARG A 42 -3.67 -17.14 -1.04
CA ARG A 42 -4.79 -16.31 -1.51
C ARG A 42 -5.45 -15.56 -0.36
N ALA A 43 -5.65 -16.24 0.79
CA ALA A 43 -6.25 -15.60 1.95
C ALA A 43 -5.37 -14.46 2.48
N VAL A 44 -4.06 -14.69 2.60
CA VAL A 44 -3.12 -13.66 3.06
C VAL A 44 -3.10 -12.49 2.10
N ALA A 45 -3.06 -12.75 0.80
CA ALA A 45 -3.09 -11.70 -0.20
C ALA A 45 -4.38 -10.86 -0.11
N ARG A 46 -5.52 -11.50 0.09
CA ARG A 46 -6.79 -10.79 0.28
C ARG A 46 -6.77 -9.93 1.54
N MET A 47 -6.21 -10.44 2.63
CA MET A 47 -6.07 -9.65 3.86
C MET A 47 -5.23 -8.39 3.61
N ALA A 48 -4.11 -8.54 2.90
CA ALA A 48 -3.29 -7.40 2.53
C ALA A 48 -4.07 -6.42 1.64
N GLY A 49 -4.81 -6.93 0.68
CA GLY A 49 -5.64 -6.10 -0.20
C GLY A 49 -6.70 -5.32 0.57
N MET A 50 -7.38 -5.97 1.51
CA MET A 50 -8.38 -5.30 2.33
C MET A 50 -7.76 -4.23 3.22
N ARG A 51 -6.57 -4.48 3.76
CA ARG A 51 -5.83 -3.48 4.52
C ARG A 51 -5.49 -2.26 3.65
N ASP A 52 -5.03 -2.50 2.44
CA ASP A 52 -4.69 -1.42 1.51
C ASP A 52 -5.95 -0.65 1.10
N LEU A 53 -7.05 -1.35 0.87
CA LEU A 53 -8.32 -0.71 0.57
C LEU A 53 -8.75 0.21 1.72
N ALA A 54 -8.71 -0.29 2.96
CA ALA A 54 -9.11 0.49 4.12
C ALA A 54 -8.21 1.70 4.34
N SER A 55 -6.88 1.51 4.27
CA SER A 55 -5.95 2.62 4.49
C SER A 55 -6.01 3.63 3.36
N GLY A 56 -6.19 3.18 2.12
CA GLY A 56 -6.35 4.06 0.98
C GLY A 56 -7.63 4.89 1.07
N LEU A 57 -8.74 4.26 1.47
CA LEU A 57 -9.99 4.97 1.68
C LEU A 57 -9.87 6.01 2.79
N ALA A 58 -9.14 5.69 3.87
CA ALA A 58 -8.90 6.66 4.94
C ALA A 58 -8.19 7.90 4.39
N MET A 59 -7.20 7.72 3.54
CA MET A 59 -6.52 8.84 2.89
C MET A 59 -7.43 9.59 1.92
N ALA A 60 -8.28 8.85 1.21
CA ALA A 60 -9.16 9.46 0.20
C ALA A 60 -10.24 10.36 0.84
N VAL A 61 -10.70 10.02 2.04
CA VAL A 61 -11.83 10.72 2.68
C VAL A 61 -11.43 11.62 3.85
N ALA A 62 -10.17 11.62 4.27
CA ALA A 62 -9.72 12.43 5.40
C ALA A 62 -10.03 13.91 5.13
N ALA A 63 -10.75 14.55 6.05
CA ALA A 63 -11.21 15.92 5.88
C ALA A 63 -10.26 16.95 6.51
N ARG A 64 -9.46 16.52 7.48
CA ARG A 64 -8.58 17.42 8.22
C ARG A 64 -7.12 17.05 7.99
N PRO A 65 -6.21 18.06 7.99
CA PRO A 65 -4.79 17.76 7.82
C PRO A 65 -4.22 16.78 8.82
N ASN A 66 -4.61 16.86 10.08
CA ASN A 66 -4.11 15.92 11.11
C ASN A 66 -4.60 14.51 10.87
N THR A 67 -5.87 14.35 10.46
CA THR A 67 -6.42 13.04 10.12
C THR A 67 -5.71 12.48 8.91
N MET A 68 -5.44 13.32 7.91
CA MET A 68 -4.71 12.90 6.73
C MET A 68 -3.29 12.46 7.07
N ARG A 69 -2.59 13.22 7.91
CA ARG A 69 -1.24 12.85 8.33
C ARG A 69 -1.21 11.50 9.04
N LEU A 70 -2.20 11.25 9.90
CA LEU A 70 -2.31 9.95 10.56
C LEU A 70 -2.55 8.83 9.55
N ALA A 71 -3.46 9.05 8.60
CA ALA A 71 -3.73 8.06 7.56
C ALA A 71 -2.48 7.76 6.73
N ILE A 72 -1.72 8.79 6.36
CA ILE A 72 -0.47 8.63 5.63
C ILE A 72 0.57 7.87 6.47
N ALA A 73 0.68 8.20 7.76
CA ALA A 73 1.62 7.53 8.65
C ALA A 73 1.32 6.03 8.74
N ILE A 74 0.04 5.66 8.83
CA ILE A 74 -0.38 4.27 8.84
C ILE A 74 -0.01 3.61 7.51
N ARG A 75 -0.23 4.29 6.40
CA ARG A 75 0.11 3.77 5.07
C ARG A 75 1.62 3.54 4.94
N VAL A 76 2.42 4.52 5.34
CA VAL A 76 3.89 4.41 5.30
C VAL A 76 4.36 3.25 6.18
N GLY A 77 3.83 3.14 7.39
CA GLY A 77 4.18 2.04 8.29
C GLY A 77 3.84 0.69 7.68
N SER A 78 2.67 0.58 7.02
CA SER A 78 2.28 -0.65 6.33
C SER A 78 3.24 -1.00 5.21
N ASP A 79 3.63 -0.03 4.41
CA ASP A 79 4.54 -0.28 3.28
C ASP A 79 5.94 -0.67 3.74
N LEU A 80 6.45 -0.04 4.80
CA LEU A 80 7.75 -0.42 5.36
C LEU A 80 7.69 -1.81 5.99
N SER A 81 6.59 -2.13 6.67
CA SER A 81 6.36 -3.47 7.21
C SER A 81 6.34 -4.50 6.08
N ASP A 82 5.64 -4.21 4.99
CA ASP A 82 5.59 -5.09 3.83
C ASP A 82 6.97 -5.28 3.22
N ALA A 83 7.79 -4.24 3.17
CA ALA A 83 9.15 -4.36 2.66
C ALA A 83 9.98 -5.33 3.49
N VAL A 84 9.84 -5.30 4.81
CA VAL A 84 10.55 -6.23 5.69
C VAL A 84 10.03 -7.65 5.48
N VAL A 85 8.72 -7.84 5.49
CA VAL A 85 8.10 -9.16 5.36
C VAL A 85 8.44 -9.77 3.99
N LEU A 86 8.23 -9.02 2.92
CA LEU A 86 8.51 -9.51 1.57
C LEU A 86 10.01 -9.69 1.34
N GLY A 87 10.83 -8.79 1.90
CA GLY A 87 12.28 -8.91 1.81
C GLY A 87 12.80 -10.19 2.43
N ARG A 88 12.19 -10.64 3.52
CA ARG A 88 12.54 -11.90 4.16
C ARG A 88 11.95 -13.09 3.41
N ALA A 89 10.68 -13.00 3.02
CA ALA A 89 9.98 -14.09 2.34
C ALA A 89 10.59 -14.39 0.97
N LEU A 90 11.09 -13.36 0.28
CA LEU A 90 11.65 -13.49 -1.06
C LEU A 90 13.19 -13.59 -1.06
N ARG A 91 13.78 -13.86 0.09
CA ARG A 91 15.24 -13.97 0.20
C ARG A 91 15.76 -15.00 -0.79
N GLY A 92 16.76 -14.60 -1.60
CA GLY A 92 17.33 -15.44 -2.63
C GLY A 92 16.52 -15.55 -3.90
N ARG A 93 15.38 -14.87 -4.01
CA ARG A 93 14.52 -14.91 -5.20
C ARG A 93 14.70 -13.64 -6.03
N PRO A 94 14.58 -13.76 -7.37
CA PRO A 94 14.77 -12.60 -8.24
C PRO A 94 13.70 -11.50 -8.04
N GLN A 95 12.53 -11.85 -7.50
CA GLN A 95 11.44 -10.89 -7.27
C GLN A 95 11.68 -9.98 -6.07
N ARG A 96 12.66 -10.31 -5.21
CA ARG A 96 12.90 -9.59 -3.95
C ARG A 96 13.14 -8.10 -4.14
N ALA A 97 14.06 -7.76 -5.05
CA ALA A 97 14.43 -6.35 -5.26
C ALA A 97 13.23 -5.54 -5.75
N LYS A 98 12.45 -6.10 -6.67
CA LYS A 98 11.27 -5.42 -7.20
C LYS A 98 10.20 -5.23 -6.12
N ALA A 99 9.96 -6.26 -5.28
CA ALA A 99 8.98 -6.16 -4.21
C ALA A 99 9.38 -5.10 -3.18
N ILE A 100 10.65 -5.06 -2.79
CA ILE A 100 11.14 -4.05 -1.86
C ILE A 100 11.02 -2.66 -2.49
N ALA A 101 11.43 -2.51 -3.74
CA ALA A 101 11.36 -1.23 -4.44
C ALA A 101 9.93 -0.73 -4.54
N ALA A 102 8.96 -1.61 -4.82
CA ALA A 102 7.56 -1.23 -4.94
C ALA A 102 7.00 -0.76 -3.58
N THR A 103 7.26 -1.52 -2.51
CA THR A 103 6.71 -1.18 -1.19
C THR A 103 7.38 0.05 -0.60
N VAL A 104 8.70 0.12 -0.63
CA VAL A 104 9.43 1.30 -0.13
C VAL A 104 9.13 2.52 -1.00
N GLY A 105 9.11 2.34 -2.31
CA GLY A 105 8.82 3.43 -3.25
C GLY A 105 7.45 4.03 -3.02
N TRP A 106 6.43 3.19 -2.85
CA TRP A 106 5.09 3.68 -2.58
C TRP A 106 4.99 4.37 -1.22
N GLY A 107 5.63 3.77 -0.20
CA GLY A 107 5.68 4.39 1.13
C GLY A 107 6.34 5.76 1.09
N LEU A 108 7.47 5.89 0.37
CA LEU A 108 8.14 7.18 0.23
C LEU A 108 7.29 8.19 -0.54
N LEU A 109 6.60 7.74 -1.59
CA LEU A 109 5.70 8.60 -2.34
C LEU A 109 4.58 9.13 -1.45
N CYS A 110 3.95 8.25 -0.66
CA CYS A 110 2.90 8.66 0.26
C CYS A 110 3.47 9.59 1.34
N ALA A 111 4.67 9.31 1.86
CA ALA A 111 5.31 10.18 2.84
C ALA A 111 5.54 11.58 2.27
N ALA A 112 5.93 11.66 1.00
CA ALA A 112 6.15 12.96 0.35
C ALA A 112 4.86 13.79 0.29
N THR A 113 3.69 13.15 0.22
CA THR A 113 2.42 13.87 0.19
C THR A 113 2.10 14.59 1.51
N ILE A 114 2.81 14.24 2.60
CA ILE A 114 2.63 14.95 3.88
C ILE A 114 2.90 16.45 3.71
N ALA A 115 3.85 16.82 2.86
CA ALA A 115 4.16 18.22 2.60
C ALA A 115 2.91 18.98 2.12
N ALA A 116 2.02 18.32 1.37
CA ALA A 116 0.80 18.94 0.87
C ALA A 116 -0.24 19.20 1.97
N THR A 117 -0.07 18.58 3.15
CA THR A 117 -1.00 18.78 4.28
C THR A 117 -0.53 19.84 5.25
N ARG A 118 0.71 20.33 5.10
CA ARG A 118 1.32 21.26 6.06
C ARG A 118 0.72 22.65 6.03
N THR A 119 0.32 23.08 4.84
CA THR A 119 -0.21 24.42 4.61
C THR A 119 -1.73 24.44 4.61
N GLY A 120 -2.31 23.27 4.72
CA GLY A 120 -3.79 23.12 4.67
C GLY A 120 -4.51 23.42 5.99
#